data_3e7a15c0476e37d344657f24f8c81a4b
#
_entry.id   3e7a15c0476e37d344657f24f8c81a4b
#
_cell.length_a   1.000
_cell.length_b   1.000
_cell.length_c   1.000
_cell.angle_alpha   90.00
_cell.angle_beta   90.00
_cell.angle_gamma   90.00
#
_symmetry.space_group_name_H-M   'P 1'
#
loop_
_entity.id
_entity.type
_entity.pdbx_description
1 polymer ?
#
loop_
_entity_poly.entity_id
_entity_poly.type
_entity_poly.pdbx_seq_one_letter_code
_entity_poly.pdbx_strand_id
1 'polypeptide(L)'
;MRVNLVELLRQRAIEFPEHGYIPSDGRRERDPLTFAELHRRAAGVAATLSDRPRGSHALLLYPPGVDMIVGFFGALAAGLVPVPAYPPDPARLQRSMPRLTAMLDDARPSVVLSTAMVEQLTRTLAADTPLARLPWVPTDAIAGLDTELGEPGEVAFVQYTSGSTGQPRGVRVPHTAALANLDLIYDGAGLGPDTITVGWTPLYHDMGLLMTMLGPMFLGGRAVVMSPLDFLSRPLSWLQTIDRVGAEASGGPNFAFELCVRKLRGAPLDVDLSRWRYAFLGAEPIRADTLDRFAAAFAPHGFRREALYPTYGLAENTLLVAAPPPGESAVIRSFDADGLQRGRAVPGDDTRLVSAGQVRGPQAVAIVDETGAALPDRHVGEIRVQGPSVARDYYGRPDETDRLLRSARPDAPGPWLRTGDLGVIHDEELFIVGRIKDLLIVDGRNHYPDDIEATVQELTGGRVAAVSVPDDPSEKLVVIAELKKQLDAEVLDSVKQQVTAAVSKTHSVRLDDLMMVGPGSLPLTTSGKVRRGTCVELYHSDGFRRLDVAPA
;
A
#
# COMPACT_ATOMS: atom_id res chain seq x y z
N MET A 1 -15.52 19.19 17.10
CA MET A 1 -14.19 18.60 16.85
C MET A 1 -14.31 17.09 17.02
N ARG A 2 -14.07 16.29 15.99
CA ARG A 2 -14.15 14.82 16.06
C ARG A 2 -13.02 14.34 16.97
N VAL A 3 -13.34 13.65 18.06
CA VAL A 3 -12.35 13.30 19.09
C VAL A 3 -11.71 11.95 18.80
N ASN A 4 -12.50 10.96 18.28
CA ASN A 4 -12.01 9.62 17.96
C ASN A 4 -12.91 8.91 16.93
N LEU A 5 -12.46 7.74 16.44
CA LEU A 5 -13.19 6.98 15.39
C LEU A 5 -14.49 6.37 15.89
N VAL A 6 -14.64 6.05 17.19
CA VAL A 6 -15.89 5.52 17.75
C VAL A 6 -16.94 6.62 17.81
N GLU A 7 -16.55 7.82 18.21
CA GLU A 7 -17.44 8.98 18.19
C GLU A 7 -17.87 9.33 16.76
N LEU A 8 -16.95 9.19 15.80
CA LEU A 8 -17.29 9.35 14.38
C LEU A 8 -18.38 8.37 13.95
N LEU A 9 -18.27 7.07 14.33
CA LEU A 9 -19.30 6.07 14.02
C LEU A 9 -20.64 6.43 14.68
N ARG A 10 -20.65 6.87 15.95
CA ARG A 10 -21.89 7.31 16.64
C ARG A 10 -22.58 8.43 15.85
N GLN A 11 -21.82 9.45 15.45
CA GLN A 11 -22.35 10.57 14.66
C GLN A 11 -22.93 10.09 13.33
N ARG A 12 -22.23 9.20 12.62
CA ARG A 12 -22.69 8.70 11.32
C ARG A 12 -23.92 7.79 11.43
N ALA A 13 -24.03 7.00 12.48
CA ALA A 13 -25.21 6.19 12.74
C ALA A 13 -26.47 7.05 13.00
N ILE A 14 -26.31 8.28 13.45
CA ILE A 14 -27.40 9.24 13.69
C ILE A 14 -27.67 10.09 12.43
N GLU A 15 -26.61 10.68 11.84
CA GLU A 15 -26.74 11.64 10.74
C GLU A 15 -27.10 10.99 9.39
N PHE A 16 -26.53 9.79 9.14
CA PHE A 16 -26.65 9.04 7.87
C PHE A 16 -26.87 7.54 8.12
N PRO A 17 -27.93 7.14 8.85
CA PRO A 17 -28.13 5.77 9.33
C PRO A 17 -28.13 4.74 8.20
N GLU A 18 -28.63 5.09 7.01
CA GLU A 18 -28.76 4.20 5.85
C GLU A 18 -27.52 4.18 4.93
N HIS A 19 -26.52 5.05 5.17
CA HIS A 19 -25.26 5.03 4.45
C HIS A 19 -24.32 3.98 5.05
N GLY A 20 -23.22 3.66 4.36
CA GLY A 20 -22.24 2.68 4.86
C GLY A 20 -21.56 1.91 3.73
N TYR A 21 -21.41 0.61 3.93
CA TYR A 21 -20.57 -0.25 3.11
C TYR A 21 -21.40 -1.29 2.35
N ILE A 22 -21.20 -1.37 1.05
CA ILE A 22 -21.95 -2.24 0.14
C ILE A 22 -21.00 -3.32 -0.38
N PRO A 23 -21.09 -4.58 0.08
CA PRO A 23 -20.27 -5.65 -0.45
C PRO A 23 -20.59 -5.90 -1.93
N SER A 24 -19.56 -6.12 -2.76
CA SER A 24 -19.74 -6.44 -4.18
C SER A 24 -18.75 -7.50 -4.64
N ASP A 25 -19.19 -8.39 -5.51
CA ASP A 25 -18.34 -9.36 -6.22
C ASP A 25 -17.86 -8.82 -7.59
N GLY A 26 -18.08 -7.53 -7.84
CA GLY A 26 -17.78 -6.84 -9.10
C GLY A 26 -18.83 -7.06 -10.20
N ARG A 27 -19.86 -7.89 -9.96
CA ARG A 27 -21.02 -8.08 -10.87
C ARG A 27 -22.29 -7.50 -10.30
N ARG A 28 -22.45 -7.64 -8.98
CA ARG A 28 -23.62 -7.15 -8.26
C ARG A 28 -23.26 -6.78 -6.84
N GLU A 29 -23.99 -5.84 -6.31
CA GLU A 29 -23.97 -5.41 -4.92
C GLU A 29 -24.85 -6.37 -4.09
N ARG A 30 -24.49 -6.52 -2.81
CA ARG A 30 -25.24 -7.27 -1.79
C ARG A 30 -25.84 -6.29 -0.79
N ASP A 31 -26.57 -6.81 0.17
CA ASP A 31 -27.15 -6.01 1.25
C ASP A 31 -26.08 -5.19 1.98
N PRO A 32 -26.31 -3.89 2.18
CA PRO A 32 -25.35 -3.00 2.78
C PRO A 32 -25.19 -3.25 4.28
N LEU A 33 -23.97 -3.07 4.80
CA LEU A 33 -23.71 -2.80 6.20
C LEU A 33 -23.87 -1.31 6.44
N THR A 34 -25.06 -0.86 6.85
CA THR A 34 -25.32 0.55 7.10
C THR A 34 -24.59 1.04 8.37
N PHE A 35 -24.42 2.35 8.53
CA PHE A 35 -23.79 2.90 9.74
C PHE A 35 -24.62 2.59 11.00
N ALA A 36 -25.95 2.58 10.90
CA ALA A 36 -26.80 2.14 12.00
C ALA A 36 -26.58 0.67 12.37
N GLU A 37 -26.53 -0.22 11.37
CA GLU A 37 -26.28 -1.64 11.61
C GLU A 37 -24.84 -1.91 12.08
N LEU A 38 -23.86 -1.18 11.54
CA LEU A 38 -22.48 -1.25 12.01
C LEU A 38 -22.37 -0.87 13.49
N HIS A 39 -23.06 0.21 13.92
CA HIS A 39 -23.11 0.63 15.32
C HIS A 39 -23.65 -0.49 16.21
N ARG A 40 -24.80 -1.07 15.85
CA ARG A 40 -25.43 -2.17 16.60
C ARG A 40 -24.53 -3.41 16.67
N ARG A 41 -23.96 -3.83 15.54
CA ARG A 41 -23.06 -5.00 15.49
C ARG A 41 -21.76 -4.75 16.28
N ALA A 42 -21.18 -3.56 16.18
CA ALA A 42 -20.01 -3.18 16.96
C ALA A 42 -20.31 -3.20 18.49
N ALA A 43 -21.50 -2.77 18.91
CA ALA A 43 -21.93 -2.84 20.31
C ALA A 43 -22.01 -4.30 20.80
N GLY A 44 -22.57 -5.21 20.02
CA GLY A 44 -22.61 -6.65 20.33
C GLY A 44 -21.22 -7.27 20.49
N VAL A 45 -20.31 -6.94 19.57
CA VAL A 45 -18.90 -7.39 19.65
C VAL A 45 -18.21 -6.79 20.87
N ALA A 46 -18.40 -5.50 21.16
CA ALA A 46 -17.82 -4.84 22.32
C ALA A 46 -18.29 -5.48 23.64
N ALA A 47 -19.57 -5.80 23.75
CA ALA A 47 -20.12 -6.48 24.92
C ALA A 47 -19.47 -7.88 25.14
N THR A 48 -19.23 -8.62 24.06
CA THR A 48 -18.56 -9.93 24.10
C THR A 48 -17.09 -9.83 24.53
N LEU A 49 -16.45 -8.68 24.29
CA LEU A 49 -15.04 -8.42 24.62
C LEU A 49 -14.83 -7.69 25.95
N SER A 50 -15.88 -7.45 26.72
CA SER A 50 -15.86 -6.61 27.92
C SER A 50 -14.97 -7.12 29.06
N ASP A 51 -14.65 -8.42 29.07
CA ASP A 51 -13.73 -9.08 30.01
C ASP A 51 -12.24 -8.92 29.66
N ARG A 52 -11.94 -8.39 28.48
CA ARG A 52 -10.56 -8.25 28.01
C ARG A 52 -9.89 -7.00 28.61
N PRO A 53 -8.58 -7.07 28.89
CA PRO A 53 -7.86 -5.91 29.40
C PRO A 53 -7.87 -4.76 28.38
N ARG A 54 -8.31 -3.57 28.82
CA ARG A 54 -8.28 -2.36 27.97
C ARG A 54 -6.86 -2.06 27.49
N GLY A 55 -6.74 -1.65 26.21
CA GLY A 55 -5.47 -1.39 25.55
C GLY A 55 -4.75 -2.65 25.08
N SER A 56 -5.25 -3.87 25.35
CA SER A 56 -4.70 -5.08 24.74
C SER A 56 -5.04 -5.16 23.25
N HIS A 57 -4.24 -5.90 22.49
CA HIS A 57 -4.40 -6.03 21.05
C HIS A 57 -5.46 -7.07 20.68
N ALA A 58 -6.31 -6.74 19.72
CA ALA A 58 -7.23 -7.65 19.05
C ALA A 58 -6.74 -7.89 17.62
N LEU A 59 -6.29 -9.11 17.32
CA LEU A 59 -5.86 -9.47 15.96
C LEU A 59 -7.07 -9.65 15.06
N LEU A 60 -7.13 -8.93 13.94
CA LEU A 60 -8.22 -9.02 12.97
C LEU A 60 -7.81 -9.90 11.80
N LEU A 61 -8.37 -11.11 11.72
CA LEU A 61 -8.11 -12.08 10.65
C LEU A 61 -9.39 -12.39 9.87
N TYR A 62 -9.73 -11.54 8.92
CA TYR A 62 -10.98 -11.65 8.17
C TYR A 62 -10.73 -12.00 6.69
N PRO A 63 -11.65 -12.74 6.06
CA PRO A 63 -11.69 -12.78 4.61
C PRO A 63 -11.99 -11.38 4.07
N PRO A 64 -11.70 -11.10 2.78
CA PRO A 64 -12.10 -9.85 2.17
C PRO A 64 -13.61 -9.61 2.31
N GLY A 65 -14.01 -8.43 2.79
CA GLY A 65 -15.41 -8.08 3.01
C GLY A 65 -15.62 -7.10 4.15
N VAL A 66 -16.87 -6.89 4.52
CA VAL A 66 -17.27 -5.88 5.51
C VAL A 66 -17.21 -6.36 6.97
N ASP A 67 -17.07 -7.66 7.22
CA ASP A 67 -17.02 -8.21 8.59
C ASP A 67 -15.84 -7.69 9.40
N MET A 68 -14.71 -7.42 8.72
CA MET A 68 -13.56 -6.78 9.36
C MET A 68 -13.90 -5.41 9.93
N ILE A 69 -14.79 -4.66 9.29
CA ILE A 69 -15.22 -3.33 9.75
C ILE A 69 -15.96 -3.45 11.09
N VAL A 70 -16.83 -4.44 11.20
CA VAL A 70 -17.54 -4.75 12.44
C VAL A 70 -16.56 -5.13 13.56
N GLY A 71 -15.62 -6.03 13.28
CA GLY A 71 -14.59 -6.43 14.24
C GLY A 71 -13.69 -5.27 14.67
N PHE A 72 -13.32 -4.39 13.75
CA PHE A 72 -12.51 -3.21 14.01
C PHE A 72 -13.21 -2.25 15.00
N PHE A 73 -14.44 -1.85 14.71
CA PHE A 73 -15.18 -0.93 15.58
C PHE A 73 -15.62 -1.59 16.87
N GLY A 74 -15.94 -2.88 16.86
CA GLY A 74 -16.23 -3.64 18.06
C GLY A 74 -15.03 -3.72 19.02
N ALA A 75 -13.83 -3.96 18.49
CA ALA A 75 -12.60 -3.92 19.29
C ALA A 75 -12.35 -2.53 19.88
N LEU A 76 -12.47 -1.46 19.08
CA LEU A 76 -12.32 -0.09 19.58
C LEU A 76 -13.32 0.24 20.67
N ALA A 77 -14.60 -0.09 20.48
CA ALA A 77 -15.65 0.15 21.46
C ALA A 77 -15.47 -0.65 22.76
N ALA A 78 -14.79 -1.81 22.71
CA ALA A 78 -14.37 -2.55 23.89
C ALA A 78 -13.12 -1.96 24.56
N GLY A 79 -12.50 -0.92 23.98
CA GLY A 79 -11.25 -0.33 24.46
C GLY A 79 -10.00 -1.14 24.11
N LEU A 80 -10.10 -2.07 23.16
CA LEU A 80 -8.98 -2.83 22.61
C LEU A 80 -8.35 -2.07 21.42
N VAL A 81 -7.15 -2.47 21.04
CA VAL A 81 -6.45 -1.92 19.89
C VAL A 81 -6.51 -2.92 18.73
N PRO A 82 -7.23 -2.61 17.64
CA PRO A 82 -7.29 -3.46 16.46
C PRO A 82 -5.92 -3.61 15.79
N VAL A 83 -5.58 -4.84 15.40
CA VAL A 83 -4.37 -5.19 14.63
C VAL A 83 -4.82 -5.89 13.35
N PRO A 84 -5.07 -5.15 12.26
CA PRO A 84 -5.44 -5.73 10.98
C PRO A 84 -4.34 -6.60 10.39
N ALA A 85 -4.67 -7.82 9.97
CA ALA A 85 -3.72 -8.75 9.41
C ALA A 85 -4.30 -9.56 8.26
N TYR A 86 -3.41 -10.05 7.40
CA TYR A 86 -3.79 -10.97 6.35
C TYR A 86 -4.07 -12.36 6.93
N PRO A 87 -5.23 -12.96 6.69
CA PRO A 87 -5.50 -14.33 7.10
C PRO A 87 -4.55 -15.29 6.37
N PRO A 88 -4.11 -16.38 7.03
CA PRO A 88 -3.23 -17.35 6.40
C PRO A 88 -3.90 -17.94 5.15
N ASP A 89 -3.15 -17.99 4.03
CA ASP A 89 -3.62 -18.59 2.78
C ASP A 89 -3.61 -20.11 2.92
N PRO A 90 -4.78 -20.79 2.88
CA PRO A 90 -4.85 -22.24 3.03
C PRO A 90 -4.05 -23.01 1.98
N ALA A 91 -3.94 -22.47 0.76
CA ALA A 91 -3.17 -23.06 -0.33
C ALA A 91 -1.66 -22.86 -0.19
N ARG A 92 -1.22 -21.93 0.70
CA ARG A 92 0.19 -21.51 0.86
C ARG A 92 0.56 -21.28 2.32
N LEU A 93 0.09 -22.12 3.23
CA LEU A 93 0.31 -21.99 4.67
C LEU A 93 1.79 -21.84 5.04
N GLN A 94 2.66 -22.66 4.45
CA GLN A 94 4.11 -22.59 4.71
C GLN A 94 4.74 -21.23 4.38
N ARG A 95 4.16 -20.47 3.44
CA ARG A 95 4.63 -19.12 3.08
C ARG A 95 4.01 -18.01 3.93
N SER A 96 2.75 -18.17 4.34
CA SER A 96 2.01 -17.13 5.09
C SER A 96 2.23 -17.20 6.60
N MET A 97 2.41 -18.41 7.16
CA MET A 97 2.54 -18.62 8.60
C MET A 97 3.78 -17.97 9.24
N PRO A 98 5.01 -18.05 8.69
CA PRO A 98 6.18 -17.46 9.35
C PRO A 98 6.02 -15.99 9.66
N ARG A 99 5.46 -15.21 8.72
CA ARG A 99 5.22 -13.79 8.92
C ARG A 99 4.12 -13.53 9.95
N LEU A 100 3.04 -14.29 9.89
CA LEU A 100 1.96 -14.15 10.86
C LEU A 100 2.44 -14.52 12.26
N THR A 101 3.26 -15.56 12.39
CA THR A 101 3.88 -15.95 13.68
C THR A 101 4.77 -14.82 14.21
N ALA A 102 5.65 -14.24 13.39
CA ALA A 102 6.47 -13.11 13.81
C ALA A 102 5.64 -11.90 14.26
N MET A 103 4.49 -11.65 13.61
CA MET A 103 3.56 -10.60 14.02
C MET A 103 2.84 -10.95 15.33
N LEU A 104 2.46 -12.22 15.55
CA LEU A 104 1.88 -12.69 16.82
C LEU A 104 2.84 -12.51 17.98
N ASP A 105 4.11 -12.87 17.78
CA ASP A 105 5.17 -12.75 18.80
C ASP A 105 5.42 -11.29 19.19
N ASP A 106 5.33 -10.38 18.21
CA ASP A 106 5.50 -8.94 18.42
C ASP A 106 4.22 -8.32 19.03
N ALA A 107 3.05 -8.51 18.41
CA ALA A 107 1.79 -7.90 18.82
C ALA A 107 1.22 -8.46 20.12
N ARG A 108 1.45 -9.73 20.44
CA ARG A 108 0.91 -10.46 21.60
C ARG A 108 -0.59 -10.21 21.80
N PRO A 109 -1.43 -10.53 20.81
CA PRO A 109 -2.86 -10.24 20.90
C PRO A 109 -3.52 -11.08 22.01
N SER A 110 -4.49 -10.47 22.69
CA SER A 110 -5.30 -11.14 23.72
C SER A 110 -6.45 -11.95 23.12
N VAL A 111 -6.83 -11.66 21.88
CA VAL A 111 -7.95 -12.27 21.17
C VAL A 111 -7.74 -12.16 19.64
N VAL A 112 -8.30 -13.13 18.93
CA VAL A 112 -8.45 -13.09 17.46
C VAL A 112 -9.93 -12.86 17.13
N LEU A 113 -10.21 -11.81 16.37
CA LEU A 113 -11.53 -11.54 15.81
C LEU A 113 -11.56 -12.02 14.35
N SER A 114 -12.60 -12.76 14.00
CA SER A 114 -12.71 -13.33 12.65
C SER A 114 -14.16 -13.71 12.32
N THR A 115 -14.35 -14.47 11.24
CA THR A 115 -15.58 -15.21 10.97
C THR A 115 -15.47 -16.64 11.48
N ALA A 116 -16.62 -17.28 11.76
CA ALA A 116 -16.67 -18.67 12.21
C ALA A 116 -15.99 -19.62 11.20
N MET A 117 -16.13 -19.34 9.91
CA MET A 117 -15.47 -20.12 8.85
C MET A 117 -13.94 -20.05 8.93
N VAL A 118 -13.36 -18.87 9.11
CA VAL A 118 -11.90 -18.70 9.20
C VAL A 118 -11.36 -19.31 10.48
N GLU A 119 -12.07 -19.19 11.61
CA GLU A 119 -11.72 -19.85 12.86
C GLU A 119 -11.64 -21.37 12.67
N GLN A 120 -12.70 -21.99 12.13
CA GLN A 120 -12.76 -23.43 11.90
C GLN A 120 -11.62 -23.90 10.97
N LEU A 121 -11.41 -23.19 9.86
CA LEU A 121 -10.35 -23.50 8.91
C LEU A 121 -8.96 -23.42 9.57
N THR A 122 -8.71 -22.39 10.36
CA THR A 122 -7.42 -22.19 11.05
C THR A 122 -7.19 -23.29 12.09
N ARG A 123 -8.19 -23.62 12.90
CA ARG A 123 -8.10 -24.72 13.89
C ARG A 123 -7.84 -26.08 13.24
N THR A 124 -8.31 -26.27 11.99
CA THR A 124 -8.08 -27.52 11.25
C THR A 124 -6.70 -27.57 10.60
N LEU A 125 -6.31 -26.51 9.92
CA LEU A 125 -5.09 -26.48 9.08
C LEU A 125 -3.84 -26.00 9.81
N ALA A 126 -3.97 -25.29 10.91
CA ALA A 126 -2.90 -24.66 11.66
C ALA A 126 -2.94 -25.03 13.16
N ALA A 127 -3.48 -26.20 13.51
CA ALA A 127 -3.72 -26.66 14.88
C ALA A 127 -2.48 -26.58 15.80
N ASP A 128 -1.31 -26.88 15.26
CA ASP A 128 -0.04 -26.90 16.01
C ASP A 128 0.64 -25.52 16.10
N THR A 129 0.00 -24.46 15.62
CA THR A 129 0.57 -23.12 15.62
C THR A 129 0.17 -22.30 16.85
N PRO A 130 0.95 -21.27 17.24
CA PRO A 130 0.56 -20.32 18.29
C PRO A 130 -0.81 -19.67 18.03
N LEU A 131 -1.17 -19.45 16.76
CA LEU A 131 -2.44 -18.85 16.36
C LEU A 131 -3.65 -19.67 16.82
N ALA A 132 -3.60 -21.00 16.70
CA ALA A 132 -4.71 -21.87 17.09
C ALA A 132 -4.96 -21.90 18.61
N ARG A 133 -3.96 -21.50 19.41
CA ARG A 133 -4.03 -21.48 20.88
C ARG A 133 -4.63 -20.20 21.45
N LEU A 134 -4.73 -19.15 20.64
CA LEU A 134 -5.35 -17.89 21.06
C LEU A 134 -6.87 -18.05 21.25
N PRO A 135 -7.49 -17.23 22.11
CA PRO A 135 -8.94 -17.09 22.14
C PRO A 135 -9.46 -16.50 20.82
N TRP A 136 -10.46 -17.15 20.24
CA TRP A 136 -11.13 -16.68 19.02
C TRP A 136 -12.54 -16.21 19.33
N VAL A 137 -12.97 -15.16 18.64
CA VAL A 137 -14.32 -14.62 18.68
C VAL A 137 -14.84 -14.44 17.25
N PRO A 138 -15.73 -15.33 16.78
CA PRO A 138 -16.37 -15.20 15.46
C PRO A 138 -17.44 -14.12 15.51
N THR A 139 -17.14 -12.95 14.97
CA THR A 139 -17.99 -11.76 15.07
C THR A 139 -19.22 -11.80 14.16
N ASP A 140 -19.22 -12.66 13.14
CA ASP A 140 -20.36 -12.91 12.26
C ASP A 140 -21.51 -13.66 12.94
N ALA A 141 -21.23 -14.34 14.05
CA ALA A 141 -22.23 -15.05 14.87
C ALA A 141 -22.80 -14.20 16.03
N ILE A 142 -22.32 -12.97 16.24
CA ILE A 142 -22.72 -12.11 17.33
C ILE A 142 -23.91 -11.24 16.91
N ALA A 143 -24.97 -11.25 17.70
CA ALA A 143 -26.11 -10.37 17.49
C ALA A 143 -25.75 -8.91 17.78
N GLY A 144 -26.30 -7.98 17.01
CA GLY A 144 -26.20 -6.56 17.28
C GLY A 144 -26.99 -6.17 18.54
N LEU A 145 -26.52 -5.17 19.25
CA LEU A 145 -27.14 -4.61 20.43
C LEU A 145 -27.47 -3.13 20.24
N ASP A 146 -28.65 -2.72 20.76
CA ASP A 146 -29.06 -1.31 20.77
C ASP A 146 -28.55 -0.63 22.05
N THR A 147 -27.24 -0.57 22.21
CA THR A 147 -26.57 0.05 23.36
C THR A 147 -25.47 1.00 22.88
N GLU A 148 -25.12 1.95 23.74
CA GLU A 148 -24.02 2.87 23.46
C GLU A 148 -22.70 2.12 23.30
N LEU A 149 -21.87 2.61 22.39
CA LEU A 149 -20.50 2.12 22.23
C LEU A 149 -19.63 2.62 23.39
N GLY A 150 -18.74 1.78 23.90
CA GLY A 150 -17.77 2.18 24.91
C GLY A 150 -16.71 3.14 24.37
N GLU A 151 -15.95 3.74 25.28
CA GLU A 151 -14.87 4.68 24.91
C GLU A 151 -13.63 3.91 24.48
N PRO A 152 -13.00 4.26 23.35
CA PRO A 152 -11.75 3.65 22.90
C PRO A 152 -10.56 4.08 23.77
N GLY A 153 -9.38 3.47 23.55
CA GLY A 153 -8.10 3.97 24.03
C GLY A 153 -7.58 5.12 23.17
N GLU A 154 -6.34 5.53 23.38
CA GLU A 154 -5.68 6.59 22.59
C GLU A 154 -5.29 6.10 21.18
N VAL A 155 -4.85 4.82 21.08
CA VAL A 155 -4.41 4.21 19.83
C VAL A 155 -5.61 3.67 19.06
N ALA A 156 -5.78 4.11 17.82
CA ALA A 156 -6.85 3.68 16.94
C ALA A 156 -6.59 2.28 16.34
N PHE A 157 -5.35 2.00 15.95
CA PHE A 157 -4.95 0.70 15.41
C PHE A 157 -3.43 0.54 15.37
N VAL A 158 -2.99 -0.70 15.16
CA VAL A 158 -1.59 -1.01 14.86
C VAL A 158 -1.50 -1.52 13.43
N GLN A 159 -0.78 -0.77 12.59
CA GLN A 159 -0.53 -1.15 11.21
C GLN A 159 0.84 -1.84 11.08
N TYR A 160 0.85 -3.12 10.69
CA TYR A 160 2.11 -3.83 10.48
C TYR A 160 2.72 -3.56 9.10
N THR A 161 3.95 -3.08 9.11
CA THR A 161 4.77 -2.88 7.90
C THR A 161 5.81 -3.99 7.77
N SER A 162 6.27 -4.21 6.53
CA SER A 162 7.27 -5.27 6.23
C SER A 162 8.69 -4.90 6.60
N GLY A 163 8.94 -3.93 7.46
CA GLY A 163 10.26 -3.52 7.93
C GLY A 163 11.43 -3.72 6.94
N SER A 164 12.45 -2.88 6.96
CA SER A 164 13.63 -3.02 6.09
C SER A 164 14.48 -4.26 6.41
N THR A 165 14.37 -4.77 7.63
CA THR A 165 15.11 -5.94 8.15
C THR A 165 14.35 -7.26 7.97
N GLY A 166 13.20 -7.26 7.28
CA GLY A 166 12.34 -8.44 7.13
C GLY A 166 11.46 -8.75 8.35
N GLN A 167 11.76 -8.20 9.52
CA GLN A 167 10.92 -8.33 10.71
C GLN A 167 9.73 -7.35 10.63
N PRO A 168 8.50 -7.81 10.93
CA PRO A 168 7.34 -6.94 10.94
C PRO A 168 7.46 -5.88 12.05
N ARG A 169 7.01 -4.65 11.76
CA ARG A 169 6.96 -3.54 12.71
C ARG A 169 5.53 -3.07 12.87
N GLY A 170 5.05 -3.04 14.10
CA GLY A 170 3.73 -2.52 14.43
C GLY A 170 3.75 -1.00 14.61
N VAL A 171 3.27 -0.26 13.64
CA VAL A 171 3.11 1.20 13.69
C VAL A 171 1.85 1.52 14.47
N ARG A 172 1.94 2.19 15.63
CA ARG A 172 0.80 2.59 16.44
C ARG A 172 0.26 3.94 15.98
N VAL A 173 -0.94 3.93 15.43
CA VAL A 173 -1.63 5.13 14.92
C VAL A 173 -2.67 5.60 15.94
N PRO A 174 -2.53 6.80 16.52
CA PRO A 174 -3.55 7.36 17.40
C PRO A 174 -4.77 7.85 16.62
N HIS A 175 -5.92 7.95 17.29
CA HIS A 175 -7.15 8.47 16.68
C HIS A 175 -6.95 9.86 16.07
N THR A 176 -6.17 10.71 16.73
CA THR A 176 -5.86 12.07 16.25
C THR A 176 -5.10 12.08 14.94
N ALA A 177 -4.12 11.18 14.76
CA ALA A 177 -3.37 11.07 13.52
C ALA A 177 -4.24 10.50 12.38
N ALA A 178 -5.08 9.49 12.68
CA ALA A 178 -6.02 8.95 11.70
C ALA A 178 -7.00 10.00 11.20
N LEU A 179 -7.59 10.79 12.09
CA LEU A 179 -8.51 11.87 11.73
C LEU A 179 -7.80 13.02 11.00
N ALA A 180 -6.60 13.42 11.44
CA ALA A 180 -5.82 14.44 10.75
C ALA A 180 -5.45 14.04 9.32
N ASN A 181 -5.14 12.76 9.11
CA ASN A 181 -4.83 12.26 7.77
C ASN A 181 -6.08 12.15 6.88
N LEU A 182 -7.25 11.79 7.44
CA LEU A 182 -8.52 11.82 6.71
C LEU A 182 -8.90 13.26 6.33
N ASP A 183 -8.73 14.24 7.24
CA ASP A 183 -8.88 15.65 6.90
C ASP A 183 -7.98 16.03 5.72
N LEU A 184 -6.69 15.64 5.76
CA LEU A 184 -5.73 15.92 4.69
C LEU A 184 -6.13 15.31 3.34
N ILE A 185 -6.62 14.06 3.34
CA ILE A 185 -7.03 13.34 2.13
C ILE A 185 -8.23 14.03 1.45
N TYR A 186 -9.19 14.50 2.24
CA TYR A 186 -10.47 14.98 1.72
C TYR A 186 -10.62 16.51 1.72
N ASP A 187 -9.66 17.25 2.28
CA ASP A 187 -9.66 18.70 2.28
C ASP A 187 -9.67 19.26 0.85
N GLY A 188 -10.62 20.15 0.57
CA GLY A 188 -10.79 20.78 -0.73
C GLY A 188 -11.25 19.85 -1.85
N ALA A 189 -11.46 18.53 -1.61
CA ALA A 189 -11.87 17.58 -2.64
C ALA A 189 -13.34 17.77 -3.10
N GLY A 190 -14.15 18.48 -2.33
CA GLY A 190 -15.58 18.66 -2.64
C GLY A 190 -16.33 17.33 -2.64
N LEU A 191 -15.90 16.39 -1.78
CA LEU A 191 -16.55 15.12 -1.49
C LEU A 191 -17.32 15.23 -0.15
N GLY A 192 -18.41 14.49 -0.03
CA GLY A 192 -19.28 14.57 1.15
C GLY A 192 -20.23 13.37 1.28
N PRO A 193 -21.37 13.54 1.98
CA PRO A 193 -22.28 12.43 2.27
C PRO A 193 -22.88 11.75 1.04
N ASP A 194 -23.03 12.46 -0.07
CA ASP A 194 -23.57 11.90 -1.32
C ASP A 194 -22.51 11.14 -2.12
N THR A 195 -21.24 11.22 -1.73
CA THR A 195 -20.14 10.57 -2.43
C THR A 195 -20.24 9.05 -2.32
N ILE A 196 -20.08 8.38 -3.45
CA ILE A 196 -19.89 6.93 -3.53
C ILE A 196 -18.44 6.64 -3.91
N THR A 197 -17.81 5.80 -3.13
CA THR A 197 -16.44 5.29 -3.40
C THR A 197 -16.51 3.83 -3.80
N VAL A 198 -15.54 3.37 -4.60
CA VAL A 198 -15.34 1.94 -4.88
C VAL A 198 -13.94 1.55 -4.43
N GLY A 199 -13.83 0.58 -3.53
CA GLY A 199 -12.56 0.08 -3.04
C GLY A 199 -12.42 -1.42 -3.21
N TRP A 200 -11.24 -1.88 -3.64
CA TRP A 200 -10.89 -3.30 -3.78
C TRP A 200 -9.56 -3.63 -3.08
N THR A 201 -8.84 -2.60 -2.62
CA THR A 201 -7.59 -2.80 -1.88
C THR A 201 -7.85 -3.45 -0.53
N PRO A 202 -6.95 -4.34 -0.06
CA PRO A 202 -7.17 -5.04 1.20
C PRO A 202 -7.35 -4.10 2.39
N LEU A 203 -8.37 -4.33 3.21
CA LEU A 203 -8.65 -3.50 4.39
C LEU A 203 -7.59 -3.63 5.51
N TYR A 204 -6.76 -4.67 5.48
CA TYR A 204 -5.61 -4.81 6.40
C TYR A 204 -4.38 -4.00 5.94
N HIS A 205 -4.43 -3.37 4.77
CA HIS A 205 -3.40 -2.45 4.27
C HIS A 205 -3.83 -1.00 4.51
N ASP A 206 -2.89 -0.10 4.80
CA ASP A 206 -3.15 1.31 5.10
C ASP A 206 -4.06 2.00 4.07
N MET A 207 -3.78 1.83 2.77
CA MET A 207 -4.60 2.38 1.70
C MET A 207 -6.05 1.89 1.76
N GLY A 208 -6.28 0.57 1.93
CA GLY A 208 -7.63 0.01 2.05
C GLY A 208 -8.32 0.44 3.35
N LEU A 209 -7.58 0.46 4.45
CA LEU A 209 -8.07 0.87 5.76
C LEU A 209 -8.54 2.34 5.75
N LEU A 210 -7.69 3.25 5.23
CA LEU A 210 -7.99 4.68 5.23
C LEU A 210 -8.98 5.05 4.10
N MET A 211 -8.75 4.59 2.86
CA MET A 211 -9.52 5.03 1.70
C MET A 211 -10.87 4.30 1.55
N THR A 212 -10.91 2.98 1.83
CA THR A 212 -12.12 2.17 1.60
C THR A 212 -12.97 2.03 2.85
N MET A 213 -12.36 2.00 4.05
CA MET A 213 -13.09 1.82 5.29
C MET A 213 -13.33 3.15 6.02
N LEU A 214 -12.28 3.87 6.41
CA LEU A 214 -12.44 5.07 7.25
C LEU A 214 -12.88 6.30 6.46
N GLY A 215 -12.47 6.44 5.21
CA GLY A 215 -12.80 7.59 4.37
C GLY A 215 -14.30 7.79 4.13
N PRO A 216 -15.04 6.79 3.66
CA PRO A 216 -16.50 6.91 3.49
C PRO A 216 -17.22 7.26 4.79
N MET A 217 -16.80 6.68 5.91
CA MET A 217 -17.32 7.04 7.23
C MET A 217 -16.98 8.50 7.59
N PHE A 218 -15.76 8.95 7.31
CA PHE A 218 -15.34 10.32 7.55
C PHE A 218 -16.21 11.31 6.77
N LEU A 219 -16.50 11.01 5.50
CA LEU A 219 -17.38 11.81 4.63
C LEU A 219 -18.87 11.71 5.02
N GLY A 220 -19.29 10.62 5.66
CA GLY A 220 -20.69 10.25 5.82
C GLY A 220 -21.28 9.63 4.55
N GLY A 221 -20.44 9.23 3.60
CA GLY A 221 -20.79 8.69 2.29
C GLY A 221 -21.01 7.18 2.26
N ARG A 222 -20.91 6.61 1.06
CA ARG A 222 -21.07 5.17 0.82
C ARG A 222 -19.80 4.59 0.19
N ALA A 223 -19.49 3.33 0.51
CA ALA A 223 -18.41 2.60 -0.14
C ALA A 223 -18.89 1.27 -0.70
N VAL A 224 -18.62 1.00 -1.96
CA VAL A 224 -18.71 -0.36 -2.52
C VAL A 224 -17.39 -1.06 -2.28
N VAL A 225 -17.45 -2.19 -1.54
CA VAL A 225 -16.28 -2.95 -1.12
C VAL A 225 -16.19 -4.23 -1.94
N MET A 226 -15.19 -4.29 -2.82
CA MET A 226 -14.85 -5.46 -3.63
C MET A 226 -13.70 -6.24 -2.98
N SER A 227 -13.60 -7.52 -3.29
CA SER A 227 -12.44 -8.32 -2.91
C SER A 227 -11.25 -8.07 -3.85
N PRO A 228 -10.00 -8.06 -3.35
CA PRO A 228 -8.81 -8.05 -4.20
C PRO A 228 -8.78 -9.21 -5.20
N LEU A 229 -9.32 -10.38 -4.82
CA LEU A 229 -9.38 -11.55 -5.70
C LEU A 229 -10.38 -11.36 -6.84
N ASP A 230 -11.51 -10.70 -6.60
CA ASP A 230 -12.49 -10.36 -7.64
C ASP A 230 -11.87 -9.41 -8.66
N PHE A 231 -11.17 -8.38 -8.20
CA PHE A 231 -10.42 -7.47 -9.06
C PHE A 231 -9.36 -8.22 -9.89
N LEU A 232 -8.49 -9.02 -9.26
CA LEU A 232 -7.41 -9.72 -9.96
C LEU A 232 -7.93 -10.72 -10.99
N SER A 233 -9.04 -11.41 -10.70
CA SER A 233 -9.66 -12.36 -11.63
C SER A 233 -10.33 -11.66 -12.81
N ARG A 234 -10.94 -10.50 -12.59
CA ARG A 234 -11.71 -9.73 -13.56
C ARG A 234 -11.48 -8.22 -13.43
N PRO A 235 -10.31 -7.70 -13.85
CA PRO A 235 -9.94 -6.31 -13.60
C PRO A 235 -10.94 -5.27 -14.12
N LEU A 236 -11.57 -5.52 -15.27
CA LEU A 236 -12.56 -4.60 -15.85
C LEU A 236 -13.86 -4.53 -15.01
N SER A 237 -14.13 -5.51 -14.14
CA SER A 237 -15.29 -5.42 -13.23
C SER A 237 -15.19 -4.28 -12.23
N TRP A 238 -13.98 -3.83 -11.93
CA TRP A 238 -13.76 -2.63 -11.14
C TRP A 238 -14.32 -1.38 -11.84
N LEU A 239 -13.99 -1.18 -13.11
CA LEU A 239 -14.49 -0.05 -13.92
C LEU A 239 -16.00 -0.15 -14.14
N GLN A 240 -16.52 -1.36 -14.38
CA GLN A 240 -17.96 -1.62 -14.46
C GLN A 240 -18.69 -1.30 -13.16
N THR A 241 -18.06 -1.55 -12.00
CA THR A 241 -18.65 -1.20 -10.71
C THR A 241 -18.63 0.32 -10.49
N ILE A 242 -17.54 1.02 -10.85
CA ILE A 242 -17.45 2.49 -10.78
C ILE A 242 -18.60 3.14 -11.58
N ASP A 243 -18.81 2.71 -12.82
CA ASP A 243 -19.90 3.19 -13.67
C ASP A 243 -21.26 2.90 -13.05
N ARG A 244 -21.53 1.63 -12.75
CA ARG A 244 -22.84 1.16 -12.27
C ARG A 244 -23.32 1.88 -11.03
N VAL A 245 -22.43 2.23 -10.10
CA VAL A 245 -22.78 2.96 -8.88
C VAL A 245 -22.54 4.46 -8.99
N GLY A 246 -21.99 4.93 -10.11
CA GLY A 246 -21.64 6.33 -10.32
C GLY A 246 -20.61 6.86 -9.34
N ALA A 247 -19.57 6.07 -9.05
CA ALA A 247 -18.56 6.42 -8.05
C ALA A 247 -17.73 7.63 -8.49
N GLU A 248 -17.43 8.50 -7.50
CA GLU A 248 -16.61 9.69 -7.72
C GLU A 248 -15.14 9.47 -7.36
N ALA A 249 -14.86 8.53 -6.46
CA ALA A 249 -13.50 8.24 -6.00
C ALA A 249 -13.24 6.74 -5.93
N SER A 250 -12.10 6.33 -6.45
CA SER A 250 -11.59 4.96 -6.41
C SER A 250 -10.11 4.97 -6.73
N GLY A 251 -9.40 3.88 -6.46
CA GLY A 251 -7.98 3.83 -6.79
C GLY A 251 -7.31 2.52 -6.42
N GLY A 252 -6.01 2.52 -6.60
CA GLY A 252 -5.15 1.38 -6.31
C GLY A 252 -3.71 1.62 -6.73
N PRO A 253 -2.85 0.62 -6.60
CA PRO A 253 -1.49 0.70 -7.10
C PRO A 253 -1.41 0.83 -8.63
N ASN A 254 -0.29 1.31 -9.13
CA ASN A 254 -0.02 1.53 -10.55
C ASN A 254 -0.31 0.29 -11.43
N PHE A 255 0.02 -0.92 -10.91
CA PHE A 255 -0.23 -2.16 -11.65
C PHE A 255 -1.71 -2.39 -11.97
N ALA A 256 -2.63 -1.86 -11.18
CA ALA A 256 -4.06 -2.04 -11.38
C ALA A 256 -4.55 -1.33 -12.63
N PHE A 257 -4.07 -0.12 -12.84
CA PHE A 257 -4.36 0.68 -14.04
C PHE A 257 -3.79 0.01 -15.28
N GLU A 258 -2.54 -0.45 -15.21
CA GLU A 258 -1.90 -1.20 -16.29
C GLU A 258 -2.63 -2.51 -16.60
N LEU A 259 -3.12 -3.22 -15.57
CA LEU A 259 -3.87 -4.46 -15.74
C LEU A 259 -5.20 -4.22 -16.46
N CYS A 260 -5.91 -3.13 -16.16
CA CYS A 260 -7.13 -2.74 -16.87
C CYS A 260 -6.87 -2.44 -18.34
N VAL A 261 -5.80 -1.65 -18.66
CA VAL A 261 -5.40 -1.38 -20.04
C VAL A 261 -5.12 -2.67 -20.82
N ARG A 262 -4.36 -3.59 -20.21
CA ARG A 262 -4.06 -4.89 -20.86
C ARG A 262 -5.30 -5.73 -21.09
N LYS A 263 -6.28 -5.69 -20.20
CA LYS A 263 -7.52 -6.48 -20.30
C LYS A 263 -8.56 -5.86 -21.21
N LEU A 264 -8.50 -4.56 -21.47
CA LEU A 264 -9.38 -3.89 -22.44
C LEU A 264 -9.11 -4.34 -23.87
N ARG A 265 -7.87 -4.76 -24.21
CA ARG A 265 -7.50 -5.16 -25.56
C ARG A 265 -8.41 -6.29 -26.07
N GLY A 266 -9.28 -5.95 -27.02
CA GLY A 266 -10.21 -6.88 -27.67
C GLY A 266 -11.45 -7.28 -26.85
N ALA A 267 -11.67 -6.68 -25.68
CA ALA A 267 -12.88 -6.88 -24.89
C ALA A 267 -13.86 -5.73 -25.12
N PRO A 268 -15.14 -5.98 -25.41
CA PRO A 268 -16.13 -4.92 -25.41
C PRO A 268 -16.33 -4.42 -23.96
N LEU A 269 -16.25 -3.12 -23.78
CA LEU A 269 -16.48 -2.47 -22.49
C LEU A 269 -17.46 -1.32 -22.73
N ASP A 270 -18.64 -1.44 -22.13
CA ASP A 270 -19.65 -0.39 -22.13
C ASP A 270 -19.73 0.18 -20.71
N VAL A 271 -19.10 1.33 -20.50
CA VAL A 271 -19.04 2.04 -19.20
C VAL A 271 -18.92 3.54 -19.45
N ASP A 272 -19.47 4.34 -18.53
CA ASP A 272 -19.26 5.79 -18.43
C ASP A 272 -18.47 6.14 -17.16
N LEU A 273 -17.21 6.52 -17.33
CA LEU A 273 -16.31 6.90 -16.25
C LEU A 273 -16.26 8.42 -15.99
N SER A 274 -17.17 9.19 -16.59
CA SER A 274 -17.16 10.66 -16.51
C SER A 274 -17.35 11.20 -15.09
N ARG A 275 -18.01 10.44 -14.21
CA ARG A 275 -18.21 10.77 -12.80
C ARG A 275 -17.01 10.48 -11.91
N TRP A 276 -16.05 9.65 -12.35
CA TRP A 276 -14.85 9.33 -11.59
C TRP A 276 -13.89 10.51 -11.56
N ARG A 277 -13.90 11.24 -10.44
CA ARG A 277 -13.14 12.50 -10.24
C ARG A 277 -11.76 12.27 -9.64
N TYR A 278 -11.62 11.24 -8.79
CA TYR A 278 -10.40 10.95 -8.06
C TYR A 278 -9.98 9.49 -8.28
N ALA A 279 -9.08 9.29 -9.22
CA ALA A 279 -8.44 8.00 -9.49
C ALA A 279 -7.11 7.95 -8.71
N PHE A 280 -7.15 7.54 -7.43
CA PHE A 280 -5.99 7.52 -6.55
C PHE A 280 -4.96 6.49 -7.01
N LEU A 281 -3.69 6.92 -7.18
CA LEU A 281 -2.57 6.04 -7.44
C LEU A 281 -1.54 6.18 -6.32
N GLY A 282 -1.09 5.06 -5.76
CA GLY A 282 -0.08 5.07 -4.70
C GLY A 282 0.38 3.68 -4.31
N ALA A 283 1.04 3.59 -3.18
CA ALA A 283 1.58 2.37 -2.60
C ALA A 283 2.71 1.67 -3.39
N GLU A 284 3.04 2.11 -4.59
CA GLU A 284 4.18 1.66 -5.41
C GLU A 284 4.62 2.78 -6.35
N PRO A 285 5.78 2.69 -7.02
CA PRO A 285 6.22 3.68 -7.99
C PRO A 285 5.18 3.90 -9.09
N ILE A 286 4.85 5.16 -9.35
CA ILE A 286 3.87 5.56 -10.35
C ILE A 286 4.60 5.90 -11.65
N ARG A 287 4.19 5.25 -12.75
CA ARG A 287 4.84 5.38 -14.06
C ARG A 287 4.07 6.32 -14.97
N ALA A 288 4.75 7.29 -15.55
CA ALA A 288 4.17 8.25 -16.49
C ALA A 288 3.47 7.53 -17.66
N ASP A 289 4.10 6.49 -18.20
CA ASP A 289 3.55 5.73 -19.34
C ASP A 289 2.26 4.97 -18.96
N THR A 290 2.13 4.50 -17.72
CA THR A 290 0.88 3.88 -17.26
C THR A 290 -0.25 4.91 -17.23
N LEU A 291 0.03 6.13 -16.73
CA LEU A 291 -0.94 7.21 -16.71
C LEU A 291 -1.39 7.58 -18.13
N ASP A 292 -0.44 7.74 -19.06
CA ASP A 292 -0.72 8.08 -20.45
C ASP A 292 -1.55 6.99 -21.15
N ARG A 293 -1.16 5.72 -20.99
CA ARG A 293 -1.89 4.59 -21.59
C ARG A 293 -3.29 4.45 -21.02
N PHE A 294 -3.44 4.60 -19.70
CA PHE A 294 -4.75 4.50 -19.06
C PHE A 294 -5.68 5.63 -19.51
N ALA A 295 -5.23 6.89 -19.47
CA ALA A 295 -6.00 8.02 -19.91
C ALA A 295 -6.44 7.87 -21.38
N ALA A 296 -5.53 7.49 -22.27
CA ALA A 296 -5.84 7.28 -23.69
C ALA A 296 -6.83 6.13 -23.92
N ALA A 297 -6.65 5.01 -23.22
CA ALA A 297 -7.47 3.82 -23.38
C ALA A 297 -8.93 4.04 -22.92
N PHE A 298 -9.12 4.83 -21.85
CA PHE A 298 -10.45 5.05 -21.24
C PHE A 298 -11.06 6.42 -21.54
N ALA A 299 -10.38 7.30 -22.28
CA ALA A 299 -11.00 8.56 -22.79
C ALA A 299 -12.28 8.32 -23.60
N PRO A 300 -12.38 7.30 -24.50
CA PRO A 300 -13.63 6.99 -25.19
C PRO A 300 -14.78 6.55 -24.26
N HIS A 301 -14.44 6.18 -23.01
CA HIS A 301 -15.37 5.80 -21.96
C HIS A 301 -15.63 6.92 -20.93
N GLY A 302 -15.39 8.18 -21.31
CA GLY A 302 -15.62 9.35 -20.46
C GLY A 302 -14.57 9.61 -19.38
N PHE A 303 -13.51 8.78 -19.26
CA PHE A 303 -12.46 9.01 -18.29
C PHE A 303 -11.66 10.28 -18.62
N ARG A 304 -11.51 11.14 -17.64
CA ARG A 304 -10.77 12.41 -17.78
C ARG A 304 -9.37 12.27 -17.18
N ARG A 305 -8.36 12.76 -17.91
CA ARG A 305 -6.96 12.72 -17.47
C ARG A 305 -6.76 13.42 -16.10
N GLU A 306 -7.51 14.47 -15.85
CA GLU A 306 -7.51 15.25 -14.61
C GLU A 306 -7.99 14.46 -13.39
N ALA A 307 -8.67 13.32 -13.63
CA ALA A 307 -9.05 12.40 -12.54
C ALA A 307 -7.86 11.61 -11.98
N LEU A 308 -6.75 11.48 -12.72
CA LEU A 308 -5.55 10.81 -12.24
C LEU A 308 -4.95 11.56 -11.05
N TYR A 309 -4.88 10.89 -9.90
CA TYR A 309 -4.52 11.48 -8.63
C TYR A 309 -3.36 10.71 -7.98
N PRO A 310 -2.11 10.93 -8.47
CA PRO A 310 -0.94 10.28 -7.90
C PRO A 310 -0.68 10.79 -6.48
N THR A 311 -0.38 9.87 -5.57
CA THR A 311 -0.18 10.19 -4.15
C THR A 311 1.07 9.52 -3.60
N TYR A 312 1.70 10.16 -2.63
CA TYR A 312 2.76 9.59 -1.83
C TYR A 312 2.33 9.47 -0.37
N GLY A 313 2.66 8.34 0.24
CA GLY A 313 2.38 8.09 1.64
C GLY A 313 2.97 6.80 2.17
N LEU A 314 2.91 6.64 3.48
CA LEU A 314 3.43 5.49 4.22
C LEU A 314 2.68 5.33 5.55
N ALA A 315 2.69 4.12 6.09
CA ALA A 315 1.98 3.80 7.33
C ALA A 315 2.48 4.62 8.54
N GLU A 316 3.77 4.98 8.56
CA GLU A 316 4.38 5.80 9.60
C GLU A 316 3.85 7.25 9.61
N ASN A 317 3.25 7.71 8.50
CA ASN A 317 2.46 8.95 8.43
C ASN A 317 0.96 8.67 8.34
N THR A 318 0.50 7.58 8.94
CA THR A 318 -0.87 7.06 8.83
C THR A 318 -1.20 6.61 7.40
N LEU A 319 -1.14 7.48 6.40
CA LEU A 319 -1.20 7.19 4.97
C LEU A 319 -0.60 8.34 4.16
N LEU A 320 -1.36 9.40 3.87
CA LEU A 320 -1.03 10.44 2.90
C LEU A 320 0.02 11.43 3.41
N VAL A 321 1.02 11.72 2.59
CA VAL A 321 2.01 12.80 2.76
C VAL A 321 1.79 13.90 1.74
N ALA A 322 1.66 13.56 0.45
CA ALA A 322 1.51 14.51 -0.63
C ALA A 322 0.49 14.01 -1.68
N ALA A 323 -0.20 14.95 -2.30
CA ALA A 323 -1.17 14.73 -3.36
C ALA A 323 -1.29 15.99 -4.23
N PRO A 324 -1.74 15.88 -5.50
CA PRO A 324 -2.09 17.04 -6.30
C PRO A 324 -3.17 17.90 -5.63
N PRO A 325 -3.23 19.20 -5.90
CA PRO A 325 -4.42 19.99 -5.58
C PRO A 325 -5.67 19.38 -6.22
N PRO A 326 -6.84 19.40 -5.54
CA PRO A 326 -8.07 18.84 -6.11
C PRO A 326 -8.45 19.51 -7.42
N GLY A 327 -8.73 18.70 -8.45
CA GLY A 327 -9.12 19.17 -9.78
C GLY A 327 -7.97 19.55 -10.71
N GLU A 328 -6.74 19.42 -10.26
CA GLU A 328 -5.55 19.62 -11.09
C GLU A 328 -5.06 18.31 -11.71
N SER A 329 -4.49 18.40 -12.90
CA SER A 329 -3.89 17.26 -13.59
C SER A 329 -2.60 16.81 -12.92
N ALA A 330 -2.34 15.50 -12.95
CA ALA A 330 -1.05 14.94 -12.53
C ALA A 330 0.13 15.59 -13.28
N VAL A 331 1.10 16.12 -12.55
CA VAL A 331 2.31 16.73 -13.12
C VAL A 331 3.33 15.65 -13.45
N ILE A 332 3.85 15.68 -14.69
CA ILE A 332 4.93 14.81 -15.14
C ILE A 332 6.08 15.72 -15.60
N ARG A 333 7.30 15.41 -15.16
CA ARG A 333 8.52 16.11 -15.57
C ARG A 333 9.56 15.10 -16.07
N SER A 334 10.34 15.55 -17.04
CA SER A 334 11.49 14.78 -17.56
C SER A 334 12.80 15.35 -17.03
N PHE A 335 13.68 14.47 -16.60
CA PHE A 335 14.96 14.81 -16.01
C PHE A 335 16.11 14.08 -16.72
N ASP A 336 17.30 14.69 -16.67
CA ASP A 336 18.56 14.09 -17.06
C ASP A 336 18.90 12.93 -16.11
N ALA A 337 19.12 11.73 -16.66
CA ALA A 337 19.37 10.53 -15.86
C ALA A 337 20.69 10.63 -15.08
N ASP A 338 21.73 11.15 -15.70
CA ASP A 338 23.04 11.36 -15.08
C ASP A 338 22.95 12.39 -13.94
N GLY A 339 22.13 13.44 -14.11
CA GLY A 339 21.82 14.42 -13.07
C GLY A 339 21.21 13.76 -11.84
N LEU A 340 20.17 12.95 -12.03
CA LEU A 340 19.50 12.22 -10.93
C LEU A 340 20.49 11.27 -10.21
N GLN A 341 21.35 10.55 -10.95
CA GLN A 341 22.38 9.68 -10.36
C GLN A 341 23.38 10.47 -9.50
N ARG A 342 23.65 11.73 -9.84
CA ARG A 342 24.50 12.66 -9.07
C ARG A 342 23.74 13.46 -8.02
N GLY A 343 22.49 13.09 -7.73
CA GLY A 343 21.67 13.73 -6.71
C GLY A 343 21.07 15.09 -7.13
N ARG A 344 20.89 15.35 -8.44
CA ARG A 344 20.36 16.62 -8.95
C ARG A 344 19.24 16.39 -9.98
N ALA A 345 18.08 16.99 -9.78
CA ALA A 345 16.98 16.99 -10.74
C ALA A 345 17.20 18.10 -11.79
N VAL A 346 18.02 17.77 -12.80
CA VAL A 346 18.28 18.63 -13.95
C VAL A 346 17.24 18.32 -15.04
N PRO A 347 16.55 19.30 -15.63
CA PRO A 347 15.68 19.05 -16.77
C PRO A 347 16.41 18.32 -17.91
N GLY A 348 15.76 17.34 -18.51
CA GLY A 348 16.28 16.49 -19.57
C GLY A 348 15.17 15.63 -20.17
N ASP A 349 15.49 14.71 -21.05
CA ASP A 349 14.49 13.88 -21.75
C ASP A 349 14.59 12.38 -21.40
N ASP A 350 15.47 11.99 -20.45
CA ASP A 350 15.81 10.60 -20.21
C ASP A 350 14.83 9.90 -19.27
N THR A 351 14.50 10.53 -18.13
CA THR A 351 13.70 9.91 -17.06
C THR A 351 12.45 10.74 -16.78
N ARG A 352 11.26 10.14 -17.00
CA ARG A 352 9.97 10.76 -16.75
C ARG A 352 9.50 10.39 -15.34
N LEU A 353 9.45 11.37 -14.43
CA LEU A 353 8.90 11.20 -13.09
C LEU A 353 7.50 11.80 -12.99
N VAL A 354 6.64 11.09 -12.26
CA VAL A 354 5.29 11.57 -11.89
C VAL A 354 5.40 12.24 -10.55
N SER A 355 4.93 13.48 -10.44
CA SER A 355 4.82 14.14 -9.15
C SER A 355 3.78 13.44 -8.29
N ALA A 356 4.08 13.30 -7.01
CA ALA A 356 3.11 12.95 -5.98
C ALA A 356 2.27 14.16 -5.54
N GLY A 357 2.40 15.29 -6.23
CA GLY A 357 1.73 16.54 -5.89
C GLY A 357 2.47 17.37 -4.86
N GLN A 358 1.74 18.27 -4.22
CA GLN A 358 2.24 19.20 -3.23
C GLN A 358 2.03 18.68 -1.81
N VAL A 359 2.85 19.19 -0.88
CA VAL A 359 2.62 18.97 0.55
C VAL A 359 1.44 19.80 1.00
N ARG A 360 0.46 19.15 1.63
CA ARG A 360 -0.82 19.77 1.96
C ARG A 360 -1.05 19.87 3.48
N GLY A 361 -1.92 20.80 3.86
CA GLY A 361 -2.38 20.96 5.24
C GLY A 361 -1.25 21.36 6.21
N PRO A 362 -1.38 20.97 7.48
CA PRO A 362 -0.43 21.32 8.53
C PRO A 362 0.82 20.41 8.56
N GLN A 363 1.10 19.68 7.48
CA GLN A 363 2.30 18.87 7.34
C GLN A 363 3.45 19.70 6.77
N ALA A 364 4.67 19.35 7.15
CA ALA A 364 5.90 19.84 6.55
C ALA A 364 6.70 18.68 5.97
N VAL A 365 7.26 18.88 4.79
CA VAL A 365 8.20 17.97 4.14
C VAL A 365 9.51 18.70 3.91
N ALA A 366 10.61 18.01 4.14
CA ALA A 366 11.95 18.49 3.81
C ALA A 366 12.73 17.40 3.09
N ILE A 367 13.48 17.80 2.08
CA ILE A 367 14.51 16.96 1.46
C ILE A 367 15.82 17.26 2.19
N VAL A 368 16.46 16.23 2.73
CA VAL A 368 17.66 16.40 3.56
C VAL A 368 18.83 15.56 3.08
N ASP A 369 20.01 16.00 3.42
CA ASP A 369 21.25 15.25 3.23
C ASP A 369 21.45 14.16 4.31
N GLU A 370 22.59 13.49 4.29
CA GLU A 370 22.95 12.44 5.24
C GLU A 370 23.07 12.95 6.69
N THR A 371 23.37 14.24 6.89
CA THR A 371 23.46 14.89 8.22
C THR A 371 22.09 15.28 8.75
N GLY A 372 21.06 15.29 7.89
CA GLY A 372 19.70 15.74 8.18
C GLY A 372 19.47 17.24 7.93
N ALA A 373 20.42 17.95 7.35
CA ALA A 373 20.27 19.35 6.96
C ALA A 373 19.45 19.46 5.66
N ALA A 374 18.62 20.51 5.56
CA ALA A 374 17.80 20.73 4.38
C ALA A 374 18.65 20.96 3.12
N LEU A 375 18.28 20.30 2.06
CA LEU A 375 18.81 20.52 0.73
C LEU A 375 17.97 21.58 -0.01
N PRO A 376 18.60 22.39 -0.87
CA PRO A 376 17.87 23.29 -1.75
C PRO A 376 17.00 22.51 -2.74
N ASP A 377 16.02 23.19 -3.33
CA ASP A 377 15.21 22.63 -4.43
C ASP A 377 16.09 22.01 -5.53
N ARG A 378 15.54 21.02 -6.20
CA ARG A 378 16.23 20.25 -7.26
C ARG A 378 17.40 19.38 -6.78
N HIS A 379 17.58 19.21 -5.47
CA HIS A 379 18.50 18.20 -4.94
C HIS A 379 17.74 16.98 -4.45
N VAL A 380 18.27 15.81 -4.77
CA VAL A 380 17.75 14.53 -4.30
C VAL A 380 18.30 14.25 -2.90
N GLY A 381 17.43 13.90 -1.98
CA GLY A 381 17.82 13.54 -0.61
C GLY A 381 16.72 12.74 0.09
N GLU A 382 16.93 12.42 1.38
CA GLU A 382 15.92 11.73 2.18
C GLU A 382 14.70 12.63 2.40
N ILE A 383 13.51 12.09 2.12
CA ILE A 383 12.25 12.75 2.44
C ILE A 383 12.04 12.65 3.95
N ARG A 384 11.87 13.79 4.62
CA ARG A 384 11.45 13.85 6.03
C ARG A 384 10.13 14.55 6.17
N VAL A 385 9.31 14.03 7.10
CA VAL A 385 7.94 14.53 7.31
C VAL A 385 7.74 14.92 8.76
N GLN A 386 7.04 16.03 8.99
CA GLN A 386 6.57 16.47 10.29
C GLN A 386 5.10 16.86 10.17
N GLY A 387 4.26 16.44 11.12
CA GLY A 387 2.86 16.84 11.11
C GLY A 387 1.98 15.96 12.00
N PRO A 388 0.70 16.32 12.10
CA PRO A 388 -0.26 15.65 12.99
C PRO A 388 -0.63 14.23 12.54
N SER A 389 -0.32 13.86 11.29
CA SER A 389 -0.57 12.53 10.73
C SER A 389 0.52 11.51 11.06
N VAL A 390 1.67 11.96 11.61
CA VAL A 390 2.77 11.04 11.98
C VAL A 390 2.29 10.13 13.11
N ALA A 391 2.56 8.84 12.96
CA ALA A 391 2.22 7.81 13.93
C ALA A 391 2.94 8.07 15.28
N ARG A 392 2.38 7.51 16.34
CA ARG A 392 2.89 7.69 17.69
C ARG A 392 4.29 7.09 17.88
N ASP A 393 4.45 5.83 17.51
CA ASP A 393 5.66 5.03 17.70
C ASP A 393 5.56 3.67 17.01
N TYR A 394 6.66 2.92 17.05
CA TYR A 394 6.67 1.47 16.77
C TYR A 394 6.45 0.70 18.08
N TYR A 395 5.48 -0.20 18.10
CA TYR A 395 5.14 -1.00 19.26
C TYR A 395 6.33 -1.79 19.79
N GLY A 396 6.65 -1.60 21.08
CA GLY A 396 7.75 -2.30 21.74
C GLY A 396 9.17 -1.97 21.25
N ARG A 397 9.35 -0.90 20.45
CA ARG A 397 10.63 -0.56 19.80
C ARG A 397 11.02 0.91 20.03
N PRO A 398 11.37 1.31 21.27
CA PRO A 398 11.67 2.71 21.58
C PRO A 398 12.86 3.26 20.77
N ASP A 399 13.96 2.50 20.62
CA ASP A 399 15.14 2.95 19.89
C ASP A 399 14.85 3.22 18.40
N GLU A 400 14.05 2.35 17.75
CA GLU A 400 13.64 2.57 16.36
C GLU A 400 12.67 3.76 16.26
N THR A 401 11.80 3.93 17.23
CA THR A 401 10.89 5.07 17.32
C THR A 401 11.66 6.38 17.36
N ASP A 402 12.64 6.50 18.24
CA ASP A 402 13.44 7.72 18.38
C ASP A 402 14.30 7.97 17.13
N ARG A 403 14.85 6.91 16.54
CA ARG A 403 15.69 7.02 15.34
C ARG A 403 14.89 7.37 14.08
N LEU A 404 13.68 6.86 13.91
CA LEU A 404 12.91 6.98 12.67
C LEU A 404 11.72 7.94 12.76
N LEU A 405 10.91 7.87 13.82
CA LEU A 405 9.71 8.69 13.95
C LEU A 405 9.96 10.02 14.66
N ARG A 406 11.03 10.11 15.45
CA ARG A 406 11.37 11.30 16.26
C ARG A 406 12.76 11.81 15.99
N SER A 407 13.26 11.64 14.79
CA SER A 407 14.59 12.08 14.39
C SER A 407 14.70 13.61 14.49
N ALA A 408 15.80 14.09 15.02
CA ALA A 408 16.10 15.53 15.02
C ALA A 408 16.60 15.98 13.64
N ARG A 409 16.38 17.25 13.34
CA ARG A 409 17.03 17.99 12.25
C ARG A 409 17.86 19.12 12.82
N PRO A 410 19.06 19.39 12.28
CA PRO A 410 19.93 20.44 12.82
C PRO A 410 19.39 21.86 12.56
N ASP A 411 18.56 22.03 11.54
CA ASP A 411 18.07 23.30 11.02
C ASP A 411 16.56 23.54 11.25
N ALA A 412 15.87 22.61 11.95
CA ALA A 412 14.43 22.75 12.21
C ALA A 412 14.03 22.14 13.57
N PRO A 413 13.10 22.77 14.30
CA PRO A 413 12.65 22.29 15.61
C PRO A 413 11.73 21.06 15.48
N GLY A 414 11.62 20.31 16.58
CA GLY A 414 10.69 19.20 16.76
C GLY A 414 11.14 17.90 16.12
N PRO A 415 10.36 16.84 16.36
CA PRO A 415 10.64 15.53 15.78
C PRO A 415 10.24 15.46 14.31
N TRP A 416 11.04 14.76 13.50
CA TRP A 416 10.80 14.49 12.10
C TRP A 416 10.80 13.01 11.83
N LEU A 417 9.79 12.53 11.09
CA LEU A 417 9.75 11.18 10.55
C LEU A 417 10.80 11.04 9.44
N ARG A 418 11.67 10.05 9.56
CA ARG A 418 12.54 9.57 8.48
C ARG A 418 11.80 8.54 7.65
N THR A 419 11.50 8.85 6.40
CA THR A 419 10.76 7.94 5.54
C THR A 419 11.63 6.81 4.98
N GLY A 420 12.94 7.08 4.83
CA GLY A 420 13.85 6.21 4.11
C GLY A 420 13.61 6.20 2.60
N ASP A 421 12.72 7.06 2.11
CA ASP A 421 12.48 7.28 0.69
C ASP A 421 13.30 8.50 0.22
N LEU A 422 13.80 8.43 -1.01
CA LEU A 422 14.50 9.52 -1.70
C LEU A 422 13.52 10.30 -2.55
N GLY A 423 13.63 11.61 -2.50
CA GLY A 423 12.81 12.49 -3.31
C GLY A 423 13.49 13.82 -3.62
N VAL A 424 12.81 14.60 -4.42
CA VAL A 424 13.21 15.96 -4.80
C VAL A 424 11.99 16.86 -4.87
N ILE A 425 12.13 18.11 -4.42
CA ILE A 425 11.15 19.16 -4.66
C ILE A 425 11.60 19.95 -5.88
N HIS A 426 10.69 20.13 -6.84
CA HIS A 426 10.88 20.91 -8.05
C HIS A 426 9.61 21.64 -8.42
N ASP A 427 9.65 22.99 -8.45
CA ASP A 427 8.47 23.83 -8.67
C ASP A 427 7.31 23.51 -7.70
N GLU A 428 7.59 23.39 -6.40
CA GLU A 428 6.68 23.04 -5.30
C GLU A 428 6.12 21.60 -5.36
N GLU A 429 6.45 20.83 -6.38
CA GLU A 429 6.02 19.45 -6.60
C GLU A 429 7.01 18.45 -6.03
N LEU A 430 6.50 17.45 -5.31
CA LEU A 430 7.30 16.36 -4.73
C LEU A 430 7.40 15.19 -5.70
N PHE A 431 8.61 14.85 -6.11
CA PHE A 431 8.90 13.67 -6.93
C PHE A 431 9.61 12.62 -6.09
N ILE A 432 9.11 11.38 -6.12
CA ILE A 432 9.73 10.24 -5.46
C ILE A 432 10.71 9.61 -6.44
N VAL A 433 11.96 9.48 -6.03
CA VAL A 433 13.03 8.97 -6.89
C VAL A 433 13.35 7.50 -6.58
N GLY A 434 13.28 7.10 -5.31
CA GLY A 434 13.56 5.73 -4.90
C GLY A 434 13.59 5.54 -3.39
N ARG A 435 14.26 4.46 -2.94
CA ARG A 435 14.46 4.18 -1.52
C ARG A 435 15.94 4.07 -1.19
N ILE A 436 16.34 4.66 -0.07
CA ILE A 436 17.73 4.62 0.40
C ILE A 436 18.27 3.19 0.48
N LYS A 437 17.49 2.27 1.06
CA LYS A 437 17.89 0.86 1.25
C LYS A 437 17.91 0.02 -0.03
N ASP A 438 17.21 0.47 -1.06
CA ASP A 438 17.08 -0.23 -2.33
C ASP A 438 18.01 0.38 -3.40
N LEU A 439 18.69 1.49 -3.07
CA LEU A 439 19.61 2.17 -3.98
C LEU A 439 20.77 1.25 -4.33
N LEU A 440 21.05 1.10 -5.62
CA LEU A 440 22.18 0.35 -6.13
C LEU A 440 23.34 1.31 -6.34
N ILE A 441 24.48 1.06 -5.70
CA ILE A 441 25.68 1.90 -5.86
C ILE A 441 26.69 1.10 -6.69
N VAL A 442 26.72 1.36 -7.99
CA VAL A 442 27.64 0.69 -8.91
C VAL A 442 28.60 1.73 -9.49
N ASP A 443 29.89 1.46 -9.43
CA ASP A 443 30.95 2.37 -9.88
C ASP A 443 30.84 3.80 -9.30
N GLY A 444 30.39 3.91 -8.03
CA GLY A 444 30.22 5.19 -7.34
C GLY A 444 29.05 6.03 -7.82
N ARG A 445 28.13 5.47 -8.60
CA ARG A 445 26.90 6.11 -9.07
C ARG A 445 25.67 5.45 -8.47
N ASN A 446 24.66 6.26 -8.23
CA ASN A 446 23.37 5.81 -7.73
C ASN A 446 22.49 5.33 -8.89
N HIS A 447 22.03 4.08 -8.84
CA HIS A 447 21.05 3.53 -9.77
C HIS A 447 19.80 3.13 -9.02
N TYR A 448 18.65 3.42 -9.62
CA TYR A 448 17.35 3.14 -9.02
C TYR A 448 16.81 1.81 -9.55
N PRO A 449 16.62 0.80 -8.69
CA PRO A 449 16.19 -0.53 -9.12
C PRO A 449 14.92 -0.53 -9.94
N ASP A 450 13.96 0.32 -9.56
CA ASP A 450 12.65 0.38 -10.21
C ASP A 450 12.75 0.77 -11.69
N ASP A 451 13.73 1.59 -12.07
CA ASP A 451 13.96 2.00 -13.46
C ASP A 451 14.59 0.86 -14.29
N ILE A 452 15.57 0.16 -13.69
CA ILE A 452 16.19 -1.01 -14.32
C ILE A 452 15.16 -2.12 -14.48
N GLU A 453 14.38 -2.40 -13.42
CA GLU A 453 13.31 -3.40 -13.43
C GLU A 453 12.28 -3.11 -14.52
N ALA A 454 11.92 -1.83 -14.72
CA ALA A 454 11.02 -1.42 -15.77
C ALA A 454 11.54 -1.78 -17.16
N THR A 455 12.78 -1.39 -17.46
CA THR A 455 13.43 -1.68 -18.75
C THR A 455 13.46 -3.18 -19.03
N VAL A 456 13.80 -3.98 -18.02
CA VAL A 456 13.86 -5.44 -18.16
C VAL A 456 12.47 -6.05 -18.28
N GLN A 457 11.49 -5.54 -17.54
CA GLN A 457 10.11 -6.03 -17.58
C GLN A 457 9.45 -5.84 -18.94
N GLU A 458 9.77 -4.80 -19.68
CA GLU A 458 9.28 -4.58 -21.05
C GLU A 458 9.72 -5.71 -21.99
N LEU A 459 10.92 -6.24 -21.81
CA LEU A 459 11.48 -7.30 -22.64
C LEU A 459 11.06 -8.70 -22.19
N THR A 460 10.99 -8.94 -20.88
CA THR A 460 10.67 -10.26 -20.30
C THR A 460 9.18 -10.47 -20.05
N GLY A 461 8.46 -9.39 -19.80
CA GLY A 461 7.03 -9.37 -19.53
C GLY A 461 6.62 -9.94 -18.17
N GLY A 462 7.55 -10.47 -17.37
CA GLY A 462 7.35 -10.98 -16.02
C GLY A 462 7.75 -9.97 -14.95
N ARG A 463 7.73 -10.37 -13.67
CA ARG A 463 8.28 -9.55 -12.58
C ARG A 463 9.80 -9.56 -12.65
N VAL A 464 10.40 -8.50 -12.17
CA VAL A 464 11.85 -8.32 -12.16
C VAL A 464 12.29 -7.85 -10.77
N ALA A 465 13.46 -8.26 -10.35
CA ALA A 465 14.18 -7.73 -9.20
C ALA A 465 15.58 -7.31 -9.67
N ALA A 466 15.92 -6.03 -9.53
CA ALA A 466 17.28 -5.53 -9.69
C ALA A 466 17.88 -5.34 -8.30
N VAL A 467 19.01 -5.98 -8.04
CA VAL A 467 19.65 -6.00 -6.72
C VAL A 467 21.16 -5.76 -6.85
N SER A 468 21.74 -5.13 -5.83
CA SER A 468 23.16 -5.05 -5.66
C SER A 468 23.63 -6.21 -4.78
N VAL A 469 24.72 -6.82 -5.18
CA VAL A 469 25.37 -7.92 -4.46
C VAL A 469 26.82 -7.53 -4.20
N PRO A 470 27.29 -7.55 -2.94
CA PRO A 470 28.67 -7.25 -2.61
C PRO A 470 29.65 -8.15 -3.38
N ASP A 471 30.65 -7.54 -4.01
CA ASP A 471 31.76 -8.20 -4.69
C ASP A 471 33.03 -7.35 -4.49
N ASP A 472 33.84 -7.73 -3.50
CA ASP A 472 34.99 -6.95 -3.06
C ASP A 472 35.98 -6.66 -4.20
N PRO A 473 36.30 -5.38 -4.51
CA PRO A 473 36.02 -4.14 -3.76
C PRO A 473 34.77 -3.36 -4.24
N SER A 474 33.93 -3.91 -5.08
CA SER A 474 32.76 -3.24 -5.68
C SER A 474 31.45 -3.97 -5.37
N GLU A 475 30.35 -3.44 -5.89
CA GLU A 475 29.04 -4.10 -5.91
C GLU A 475 28.72 -4.56 -7.33
N LYS A 476 28.09 -5.73 -7.46
CA LYS A 476 27.60 -6.26 -8.74
C LYS A 476 26.11 -5.98 -8.91
N LEU A 477 25.74 -5.55 -10.10
CA LEU A 477 24.33 -5.49 -10.49
C LEU A 477 23.86 -6.88 -10.94
N VAL A 478 22.93 -7.44 -10.20
CA VAL A 478 22.26 -8.69 -10.54
C VAL A 478 20.78 -8.40 -10.83
N VAL A 479 20.29 -8.92 -11.95
CA VAL A 479 18.88 -8.84 -12.30
C VAL A 479 18.27 -10.23 -12.35
N ILE A 480 17.16 -10.43 -11.65
CA ILE A 480 16.39 -11.67 -11.60
C ILE A 480 15.03 -11.41 -12.26
N ALA A 481 14.77 -12.06 -13.39
CA ALA A 481 13.58 -11.83 -14.19
C ALA A 481 12.69 -13.09 -14.28
N GLU A 482 11.42 -12.98 -13.87
CA GLU A 482 10.43 -14.03 -14.10
C GLU A 482 10.05 -14.07 -15.58
N LEU A 483 10.01 -15.26 -16.16
CA LEU A 483 9.47 -15.48 -17.50
C LEU A 483 8.03 -15.97 -17.39
N LYS A 484 7.13 -15.43 -18.23
CA LYS A 484 5.71 -15.86 -18.25
C LYS A 484 5.50 -17.30 -18.72
N LYS A 485 6.42 -17.81 -19.53
CA LYS A 485 6.41 -19.17 -20.09
C LYS A 485 7.85 -19.64 -20.26
N GLN A 486 8.03 -20.94 -20.31
CA GLN A 486 9.31 -21.54 -20.68
C GLN A 486 9.62 -21.18 -22.13
N LEU A 487 10.85 -20.79 -22.37
CA LEU A 487 11.38 -20.43 -23.70
C LEU A 487 12.47 -21.43 -24.10
N ASP A 488 12.67 -21.60 -25.39
CA ASP A 488 13.77 -22.39 -25.94
C ASP A 488 15.11 -21.68 -25.71
N ALA A 489 16.22 -22.41 -25.68
CA ALA A 489 17.55 -21.92 -25.36
C ALA A 489 17.97 -20.74 -26.26
N GLU A 490 17.74 -20.83 -27.58
CA GLU A 490 18.07 -19.77 -28.52
C GLU A 490 17.29 -18.46 -28.24
N VAL A 491 16.01 -18.59 -27.85
CA VAL A 491 15.18 -17.44 -27.49
C VAL A 491 15.64 -16.84 -26.17
N LEU A 492 16.02 -17.68 -25.19
CA LEU A 492 16.57 -17.23 -23.91
C LEU A 492 17.86 -16.41 -24.11
N ASP A 493 18.77 -16.90 -24.94
CA ASP A 493 20.01 -16.19 -25.25
C ASP A 493 19.74 -14.85 -25.94
N SER A 494 18.80 -14.81 -26.88
CA SER A 494 18.38 -13.57 -27.52
C SER A 494 17.81 -12.56 -26.54
N VAL A 495 16.93 -13.01 -25.62
CA VAL A 495 16.36 -12.13 -24.59
C VAL A 495 17.44 -11.63 -23.63
N LYS A 496 18.41 -12.48 -23.23
CA LYS A 496 19.58 -12.06 -22.44
C LYS A 496 20.38 -10.95 -23.09
N GLN A 497 20.69 -11.11 -24.38
CA GLN A 497 21.42 -10.09 -25.13
C GLN A 497 20.66 -8.78 -25.20
N GLN A 498 19.35 -8.84 -25.48
CA GLN A 498 18.49 -7.65 -25.54
C GLN A 498 18.41 -6.94 -24.20
N VAL A 499 18.23 -7.68 -23.10
CA VAL A 499 18.17 -7.12 -21.73
C VAL A 499 19.50 -6.47 -21.37
N THR A 500 20.62 -7.17 -21.59
CA THR A 500 21.96 -6.63 -21.29
C THR A 500 22.24 -5.35 -22.07
N ALA A 501 21.94 -5.34 -23.37
CA ALA A 501 22.09 -4.17 -24.21
C ALA A 501 21.21 -3.00 -23.79
N ALA A 502 19.93 -3.27 -23.45
CA ALA A 502 18.98 -2.26 -23.00
C ALA A 502 19.39 -1.64 -21.67
N VAL A 503 19.78 -2.45 -20.67
CA VAL A 503 20.22 -1.97 -19.35
C VAL A 503 21.47 -1.11 -19.52
N SER A 504 22.46 -1.58 -20.25
CA SER A 504 23.70 -0.83 -20.47
C SER A 504 23.45 0.50 -21.22
N LYS A 505 22.61 0.48 -22.25
CA LYS A 505 22.30 1.67 -23.05
C LYS A 505 21.49 2.71 -22.28
N THR A 506 20.47 2.26 -21.52
CA THR A 506 19.50 3.17 -20.87
C THR A 506 20.00 3.68 -19.53
N HIS A 507 20.70 2.82 -18.77
CA HIS A 507 21.09 3.13 -17.40
C HIS A 507 22.58 3.34 -17.21
N SER A 508 23.37 3.23 -18.27
CA SER A 508 24.85 3.39 -18.24
C SER A 508 25.53 2.54 -17.16
N VAL A 509 24.98 1.35 -16.92
CA VAL A 509 25.48 0.39 -15.92
C VAL A 509 25.69 -0.97 -16.57
N ARG A 510 26.75 -1.66 -16.15
CA ARG A 510 27.01 -3.04 -16.56
C ARG A 510 26.14 -3.99 -15.77
N LEU A 511 25.48 -4.90 -16.45
CA LEU A 511 24.79 -6.02 -15.84
C LEU A 511 25.76 -7.18 -15.64
N ASP A 512 26.01 -7.58 -14.39
CA ASP A 512 26.99 -8.62 -14.05
C ASP A 512 26.40 -10.02 -14.11
N ASP A 513 25.15 -10.20 -13.67
CA ASP A 513 24.42 -11.44 -13.87
C ASP A 513 22.93 -11.17 -14.17
N LEU A 514 22.39 -11.93 -15.11
CA LEU A 514 20.97 -11.97 -15.44
C LEU A 514 20.44 -13.38 -15.22
N MET A 515 19.63 -13.56 -14.18
CA MET A 515 18.96 -14.81 -13.88
C MET A 515 17.55 -14.81 -14.45
N MET A 516 17.22 -15.77 -15.28
CA MET A 516 15.86 -16.02 -15.73
C MET A 516 15.24 -17.17 -14.93
N VAL A 517 14.09 -16.89 -14.32
CA VAL A 517 13.41 -17.82 -13.41
C VAL A 517 11.95 -18.05 -13.80
N GLY A 518 11.37 -19.13 -13.30
CA GLY A 518 9.96 -19.45 -13.56
C GLY A 518 8.98 -18.46 -12.91
N PRO A 519 7.72 -18.44 -13.34
CA PRO A 519 6.69 -17.60 -12.76
C PRO A 519 6.48 -17.88 -11.27
N GLY A 520 6.37 -16.84 -10.44
CA GLY A 520 6.17 -16.93 -8.99
C GLY A 520 7.41 -17.30 -8.20
N SER A 521 8.62 -17.21 -8.80
CA SER A 521 9.89 -17.46 -8.11
C SER A 521 10.33 -16.29 -7.25
N LEU A 522 9.98 -15.05 -7.63
CA LEU A 522 10.36 -13.88 -6.85
C LEU A 522 9.56 -13.80 -5.54
N PRO A 523 10.22 -13.58 -4.39
CA PRO A 523 9.58 -13.37 -3.11
C PRO A 523 8.85 -12.03 -3.10
N LEU A 524 7.58 -12.04 -2.64
CA LEU A 524 6.73 -10.85 -2.59
C LEU A 524 6.31 -10.50 -1.17
N THR A 525 6.01 -9.23 -0.95
CA THR A 525 5.29 -8.76 0.24
C THR A 525 3.81 -9.13 0.14
N THR A 526 3.04 -8.96 1.21
CA THR A 526 1.56 -9.12 1.19
C THR A 526 0.86 -8.11 0.27
N SER A 527 1.48 -6.98 0.01
CA SER A 527 1.02 -5.98 -0.96
C SER A 527 1.47 -6.26 -2.40
N GLY A 528 2.18 -7.39 -2.65
CA GLY A 528 2.62 -7.79 -3.98
C GLY A 528 3.94 -7.19 -4.46
N LYS A 529 4.64 -6.40 -3.61
CA LYS A 529 5.95 -5.82 -3.95
C LYS A 529 7.07 -6.87 -3.85
N VAL A 530 8.07 -6.77 -4.71
CA VAL A 530 9.26 -7.63 -4.67
C VAL A 530 10.08 -7.37 -3.40
N ARG A 531 10.51 -8.43 -2.73
CA ARG A 531 11.38 -8.40 -1.55
C ARG A 531 12.83 -8.50 -1.98
N ARG A 532 13.43 -7.37 -2.41
CA ARG A 532 14.81 -7.33 -2.96
C ARG A 532 15.84 -7.92 -1.99
N GLY A 533 15.76 -7.61 -0.68
CA GLY A 533 16.65 -8.20 0.31
C GLY A 533 16.60 -9.74 0.34
N THR A 534 15.40 -10.32 0.27
CA THR A 534 15.25 -11.79 0.18
C THR A 534 15.75 -12.33 -1.17
N CYS A 535 15.67 -11.55 -2.25
CA CYS A 535 16.28 -11.93 -3.53
C CYS A 535 17.81 -12.03 -3.42
N VAL A 536 18.46 -11.12 -2.69
CA VAL A 536 19.92 -11.18 -2.41
C VAL A 536 20.27 -12.44 -1.62
N GLU A 537 19.51 -12.75 -0.56
CA GLU A 537 19.71 -13.98 0.25
C GLU A 537 19.58 -15.25 -0.60
N LEU A 538 18.54 -15.30 -1.46
CA LEU A 538 18.31 -16.44 -2.37
C LEU A 538 19.39 -16.53 -3.47
N TYR A 539 19.89 -15.40 -3.95
CA TYR A 539 20.99 -15.38 -4.90
C TYR A 539 22.25 -15.99 -4.30
N HIS A 540 22.64 -15.59 -3.09
CA HIS A 540 23.83 -16.11 -2.41
C HIS A 540 23.73 -17.59 -2.02
N SER A 541 22.51 -18.08 -1.78
CA SER A 541 22.28 -19.49 -1.39
C SER A 541 21.93 -20.41 -2.55
N ASP A 542 22.08 -19.96 -3.80
CA ASP A 542 21.61 -20.67 -5.00
C ASP A 542 20.15 -21.13 -4.92
N GLY A 543 19.34 -20.35 -4.21
CA GLY A 543 17.93 -20.67 -3.94
C GLY A 543 16.99 -20.47 -5.13
N PHE A 544 17.45 -19.87 -6.24
CA PHE A 544 16.68 -19.72 -7.46
C PHE A 544 16.92 -20.86 -8.43
N ARG A 545 15.82 -21.45 -8.96
CA ARG A 545 15.93 -22.35 -10.08
C ARG A 545 16.06 -21.56 -11.38
N ARG A 546 17.27 -21.47 -11.89
CA ARG A 546 17.58 -20.81 -13.15
C ARG A 546 17.02 -21.59 -14.34
N LEU A 547 16.43 -20.87 -15.31
CA LEU A 547 15.97 -21.40 -16.58
C LEU A 547 16.99 -21.18 -17.71
N ASP A 548 17.96 -20.32 -17.48
CA ASP A 548 18.96 -19.84 -18.43
C ASP A 548 20.33 -20.55 -18.33
N VAL A 549 20.40 -21.57 -17.48
CA VAL A 549 21.58 -22.43 -17.33
C VAL A 549 21.11 -23.87 -17.50
N ALA A 550 21.86 -24.69 -18.26
CA ALA A 550 21.54 -26.11 -18.39
C ALA A 550 21.49 -26.78 -17.00
N PRO A 551 20.54 -27.68 -16.72
CA PRO A 551 20.55 -28.43 -15.48
C PRO A 551 21.86 -29.21 -15.35
N ALA A 552 22.55 -29.06 -14.20
CA ALA A 552 23.79 -29.75 -13.89
C ALA A 552 23.59 -31.26 -13.79
#